data_eae14ceb7fde32a60c92dac75c5819a8
#
_entry.id   eae14ceb7fde32a60c92dac75c5819a8
#
_cell.length_a   1.000
_cell.length_b   1.000
_cell.length_c   1.000
_cell.angle_alpha   90.00
_cell.angle_beta   90.00
_cell.angle_gamma   90.00
#
_symmetry.space_group_name_H-M   'P 1'
#
loop_
_entity.id
_entity.type
_entity.pdbx_description
1 polymer ?
#
loop_
_entity_poly.entity_id
_entity_poly.type
_entity_poly.pdbx_seq_one_letter_code
_entity_poly.pdbx_strand_id
1 'polypeptide(L)'
;MAFPTFSSRALAPIAAVAMLAAPAVAATNPDLARVEVHLAASQSMTANFIQTDSRNRSLRGTLQIKRPGRIRFEYGGGANSLLVSNGKTLTFVDYEVGQKSSWPIDKSPLSVLLSGNPDLQRIARIVPTKDARVLLVRARDARRPEFGTILLGFVRNPAAPGGLLLEGWTVIDAQNKRTTIKLDGQRYNVAVAENAFVFAEPKKRGR
;
A
#
# COMPACT_ATOMS: atom_id res chain seq x y z
N MET A 1 76.48 -39.10 -42.24
CA MET A 1 75.15 -39.57 -41.85
C MET A 1 74.77 -38.88 -40.56
N ALA A 2 73.93 -37.84 -40.62
CA ALA A 2 73.52 -37.07 -39.47
C ALA A 2 72.04 -37.29 -39.26
N PHE A 3 71.63 -37.70 -38.04
CA PHE A 3 70.22 -37.85 -37.65
C PHE A 3 69.74 -36.56 -37.01
N PRO A 4 68.56 -36.10 -37.33
CA PRO A 4 67.98 -34.92 -36.67
C PRO A 4 67.31 -35.28 -35.35
N THR A 5 67.57 -34.50 -34.31
CA THR A 5 66.96 -34.56 -32.99
C THR A 5 65.54 -33.95 -33.02
N PHE A 6 64.54 -34.72 -32.63
CA PHE A 6 63.16 -34.26 -32.42
C PHE A 6 63.04 -33.54 -31.06
N SER A 7 62.68 -32.25 -31.10
CA SER A 7 62.41 -31.42 -29.93
C SER A 7 60.94 -31.59 -29.52
N SER A 8 60.68 -32.23 -28.39
CA SER A 8 59.35 -32.37 -27.83
C SER A 8 58.87 -31.05 -27.17
N ARG A 9 57.90 -30.39 -27.78
CA ARG A 9 57.19 -29.25 -27.17
C ARG A 9 56.17 -29.78 -26.19
N ALA A 10 56.35 -29.50 -24.90
CA ALA A 10 55.38 -29.73 -23.84
C ALA A 10 54.21 -28.73 -23.97
N LEU A 11 53.00 -29.26 -24.14
CA LEU A 11 51.76 -28.49 -24.05
C LEU A 11 51.38 -28.37 -22.56
N ALA A 12 51.38 -27.17 -22.04
CA ALA A 12 50.83 -26.87 -20.70
C ALA A 12 49.29 -26.80 -20.76
N PRO A 13 48.55 -27.43 -19.85
CA PRO A 13 47.09 -27.33 -19.79
C PRO A 13 46.72 -25.95 -19.22
N ILE A 14 45.93 -25.18 -19.97
CA ILE A 14 45.28 -23.99 -19.49
C ILE A 14 44.07 -24.44 -18.65
N ALA A 15 44.18 -24.31 -17.32
CA ALA A 15 43.04 -24.53 -16.42
C ALA A 15 42.11 -23.31 -16.50
N ALA A 16 40.95 -23.49 -17.17
CA ALA A 16 39.88 -22.48 -17.17
C ALA A 16 39.21 -22.46 -15.82
N VAL A 17 39.48 -21.40 -15.02
CA VAL A 17 38.70 -21.15 -13.76
C VAL A 17 37.36 -20.57 -14.16
N ALA A 18 36.30 -21.40 -14.09
CA ALA A 18 34.92 -20.97 -14.22
C ALA A 18 34.53 -20.21 -12.94
N MET A 19 34.48 -18.86 -13.00
CA MET A 19 33.86 -18.04 -11.94
C MET A 19 32.37 -18.28 -11.94
N LEU A 20 31.88 -19.03 -10.96
CA LEU A 20 30.47 -19.13 -10.61
C LEU A 20 30.03 -17.76 -10.08
N ALA A 21 29.36 -16.97 -10.91
CA ALA A 21 28.66 -15.77 -10.47
C ALA A 21 27.52 -16.17 -9.54
N ALA A 22 27.68 -15.97 -8.23
CA ALA A 22 26.59 -16.16 -7.27
C ALA A 22 25.46 -15.15 -7.61
N PRO A 23 24.19 -15.59 -7.62
CA PRO A 23 23.08 -14.68 -7.84
C PRO A 23 23.10 -13.61 -6.76
N ALA A 24 23.15 -12.32 -7.15
CA ALA A 24 23.02 -11.21 -6.24
C ALA A 24 21.60 -11.23 -5.66
N VAL A 25 21.45 -11.64 -4.40
CA VAL A 25 20.21 -11.50 -3.66
C VAL A 25 19.94 -10.00 -3.54
N ALA A 26 18.85 -9.53 -4.16
CA ALA A 26 18.46 -8.13 -4.07
C ALA A 26 18.29 -7.76 -2.60
N ALA A 27 19.07 -6.79 -2.12
CA ALA A 27 19.03 -6.36 -0.73
C ALA A 27 17.63 -5.84 -0.38
N THR A 28 16.99 -6.46 0.61
CA THR A 28 15.70 -6.05 1.12
C THR A 28 15.81 -4.68 1.78
N ASN A 29 14.96 -3.74 1.40
CA ASN A 29 14.95 -2.41 2.00
C ASN A 29 14.38 -2.51 3.45
N PRO A 30 15.15 -2.17 4.49
CA PRO A 30 14.75 -2.36 5.88
C PRO A 30 13.53 -1.52 6.29
N ASP A 31 13.35 -0.34 5.69
CA ASP A 31 12.20 0.51 5.98
C ASP A 31 10.92 -0.03 5.31
N LEU A 32 11.02 -0.62 4.11
CA LEU A 32 9.89 -1.34 3.52
C LEU A 32 9.51 -2.57 4.35
N ALA A 33 10.49 -3.36 4.80
CA ALA A 33 10.26 -4.49 5.69
C ALA A 33 9.55 -4.06 7.00
N ARG A 34 9.93 -2.92 7.56
CA ARG A 34 9.25 -2.36 8.75
C ARG A 34 7.79 -1.98 8.46
N VAL A 35 7.49 -1.43 7.28
CA VAL A 35 6.10 -1.15 6.87
C VAL A 35 5.31 -2.44 6.68
N GLU A 36 5.90 -3.48 6.10
CA GLU A 36 5.28 -4.81 6.00
C GLU A 36 4.93 -5.38 7.39
N VAL A 37 5.87 -5.28 8.34
CA VAL A 37 5.63 -5.67 9.75
C VAL A 37 4.49 -4.84 10.37
N HIS A 38 4.45 -3.51 10.16
CA HIS A 38 3.36 -2.66 10.63
C HIS A 38 2.01 -3.11 10.07
N LEU A 39 1.93 -3.33 8.76
CA LEU A 39 0.68 -3.74 8.11
C LEU A 39 0.21 -5.13 8.58
N ALA A 40 1.14 -6.07 8.76
CA ALA A 40 0.85 -7.40 9.28
C ALA A 40 0.41 -7.38 10.77
N ALA A 41 1.02 -6.53 11.59
CA ALA A 41 0.71 -6.39 13.01
C ALA A 41 -0.56 -5.58 13.29
N SER A 42 -1.03 -4.77 12.32
CA SER A 42 -2.22 -3.92 12.45
C SER A 42 -3.44 -4.61 11.86
N GLN A 43 -4.03 -5.59 12.57
CA GLN A 43 -5.17 -6.37 12.07
C GLN A 43 -6.46 -5.53 11.97
N SER A 44 -6.62 -4.56 12.85
CA SER A 44 -7.72 -3.60 12.82
C SER A 44 -7.24 -2.21 13.24
N MET A 45 -8.00 -1.19 12.83
CA MET A 45 -7.76 0.19 13.24
C MET A 45 -9.06 0.98 13.20
N THR A 46 -9.23 1.88 14.17
CA THR A 46 -10.22 2.98 14.10
C THR A 46 -9.49 4.32 14.18
N ALA A 47 -10.02 5.33 13.51
CA ALA A 47 -9.48 6.69 13.52
C ALA A 47 -10.55 7.70 13.10
N ASN A 48 -10.30 8.98 13.37
CA ASN A 48 -10.94 10.05 12.63
C ASN A 48 -10.13 10.36 11.37
N PHE A 49 -10.77 10.90 10.35
CA PHE A 49 -10.06 11.33 9.16
C PHE A 49 -10.51 12.70 8.65
N ILE A 50 -9.60 13.34 7.93
CA ILE A 50 -9.88 14.47 7.04
C ILE A 50 -9.44 14.05 5.65
N GLN A 51 -10.38 14.04 4.71
CA GLN A 51 -10.13 13.83 3.29
C GLN A 51 -10.08 15.17 2.58
N THR A 52 -9.04 15.41 1.78
CA THR A 52 -8.93 16.59 0.93
C THR A 52 -8.81 16.14 -0.52
N ASP A 53 -9.70 16.64 -1.38
CA ASP A 53 -9.71 16.32 -2.82
C ASP A 53 -8.78 17.24 -3.64
N SER A 54 -8.68 16.97 -4.95
CA SER A 54 -7.85 17.74 -5.89
C SER A 54 -8.30 19.20 -6.08
N ARG A 55 -9.48 19.57 -5.61
CA ARG A 55 -10.03 20.93 -5.60
C ARG A 55 -9.89 21.59 -4.23
N ASN A 56 -9.12 20.99 -3.32
CA ASN A 56 -8.89 21.45 -1.96
C ASN A 56 -10.15 21.49 -1.07
N ARG A 57 -11.21 20.76 -1.44
CA ARG A 57 -12.40 20.59 -0.61
C ARG A 57 -12.13 19.50 0.42
N SER A 58 -12.54 19.75 1.66
CA SER A 58 -12.29 18.80 2.76
C SER A 58 -13.59 18.24 3.32
N LEU A 59 -13.60 16.94 3.55
CA LEU A 59 -14.63 16.19 4.25
C LEU A 59 -14.01 15.52 5.49
N ARG A 60 -14.82 15.33 6.52
CA ARG A 60 -14.42 14.67 7.76
C ARG A 60 -15.28 13.45 8.01
N GLY A 61 -14.77 12.54 8.84
CA GLY A 61 -15.55 11.39 9.23
C GLY A 61 -14.77 10.43 10.12
N THR A 62 -15.30 9.22 10.24
CA THR A 62 -14.70 8.13 10.99
C THR A 62 -14.24 7.02 10.04
N LEU A 63 -13.12 6.40 10.39
CA LEU A 63 -12.50 5.31 9.65
C LEU A 63 -12.48 4.05 10.51
N GLN A 64 -12.85 2.94 9.90
CA GLN A 64 -12.62 1.61 10.45
C GLN A 64 -11.93 0.74 9.41
N ILE A 65 -10.88 0.05 9.82
CA ILE A 65 -10.17 -0.95 9.01
C ILE A 65 -10.21 -2.28 9.75
N LYS A 66 -10.43 -3.36 9.01
CA LYS A 66 -10.24 -4.74 9.45
C LYS A 66 -9.65 -5.56 8.32
N ARG A 67 -8.39 -5.97 8.47
CA ARG A 67 -7.68 -6.73 7.44
C ARG A 67 -8.12 -8.20 7.44
N PRO A 68 -8.08 -8.85 6.29
CA PRO A 68 -7.75 -8.28 4.98
C PRO A 68 -8.94 -7.57 4.31
N GLY A 69 -8.64 -6.52 3.56
CA GLY A 69 -9.52 -5.94 2.55
C GLY A 69 -10.71 -5.13 3.03
N ARG A 70 -11.03 -5.08 4.33
CA ARG A 70 -12.22 -4.39 4.84
C ARG A 70 -11.87 -2.99 5.33
N ILE A 71 -12.64 -2.02 4.87
CA ILE A 71 -12.52 -0.61 5.24
C ILE A 71 -13.90 0.05 5.22
N ARG A 72 -14.14 0.98 6.12
CA ARG A 72 -15.32 1.84 6.17
C ARG A 72 -14.89 3.28 6.42
N PHE A 73 -15.22 4.16 5.51
CA PHE A 73 -15.22 5.60 5.71
C PHE A 73 -16.65 6.07 5.86
N GLU A 74 -17.01 6.62 6.99
CA GLU A 74 -18.30 7.21 7.24
C GLU A 74 -18.12 8.72 7.26
N TYR A 75 -18.61 9.40 6.22
CA TYR A 75 -18.47 10.85 6.08
C TYR A 75 -19.52 11.55 6.93
N GLY A 76 -19.06 12.52 7.72
CA GLY A 76 -19.88 13.36 8.58
C GLY A 76 -20.00 14.78 8.06
N GLY A 77 -20.55 15.68 8.89
CA GLY A 77 -20.60 17.11 8.56
C GLY A 77 -21.58 17.49 7.44
N GLY A 78 -22.67 16.73 7.30
CA GLY A 78 -23.69 16.93 6.27
C GLY A 78 -23.48 16.12 4.99
N ALA A 79 -22.32 15.48 4.82
CA ALA A 79 -22.11 14.53 3.71
C ALA A 79 -22.67 13.17 4.10
N ASN A 80 -23.90 12.89 3.68
CA ASN A 80 -24.54 11.58 3.93
C ASN A 80 -24.01 10.53 2.95
N SER A 81 -22.71 10.20 3.08
CA SER A 81 -21.99 9.31 2.17
C SER A 81 -21.16 8.29 2.93
N LEU A 82 -20.89 7.18 2.27
CA LEU A 82 -20.14 6.05 2.79
C LEU A 82 -19.22 5.48 1.72
N LEU A 83 -17.97 5.19 2.07
CA LEU A 83 -17.11 4.31 1.29
C LEU A 83 -16.81 3.07 2.12
N VAL A 84 -17.21 1.90 1.61
CA VAL A 84 -17.08 0.66 2.36
C VAL A 84 -16.58 -0.48 1.49
N SER A 85 -15.75 -1.36 2.06
CA SER A 85 -15.34 -2.61 1.42
C SER A 85 -15.67 -3.81 2.29
N ASN A 86 -16.21 -4.84 1.65
CA ASN A 86 -16.47 -6.16 2.26
C ASN A 86 -15.28 -7.12 2.18
N GLY A 87 -14.12 -6.65 1.70
CA GLY A 87 -12.92 -7.46 1.47
C GLY A 87 -12.66 -7.78 -0.01
N LYS A 88 -13.66 -7.68 -0.87
CA LYS A 88 -13.56 -7.94 -2.32
C LYS A 88 -13.96 -6.74 -3.15
N THR A 89 -15.04 -6.09 -2.77
CA THR A 89 -15.64 -4.97 -3.50
C THR A 89 -15.60 -3.73 -2.63
N LEU A 90 -15.11 -2.63 -3.19
CA LEU A 90 -15.17 -1.29 -2.63
C LEU A 90 -16.40 -0.60 -3.22
N THR A 91 -17.27 -0.09 -2.34
CA THR A 91 -18.53 0.56 -2.73
C THR A 91 -18.58 1.95 -2.14
N PHE A 92 -18.81 2.94 -2.97
CA PHE A 92 -19.17 4.29 -2.57
C PHE A 92 -20.70 4.43 -2.64
N VAL A 93 -21.30 4.90 -1.56
CA VAL A 93 -22.74 5.14 -1.43
C VAL A 93 -22.95 6.61 -1.13
N ASP A 94 -23.77 7.25 -1.93
CA ASP A 94 -24.26 8.61 -1.69
C ASP A 94 -25.76 8.53 -1.38
N TYR A 95 -26.09 8.68 -0.11
CA TYR A 95 -27.48 8.60 0.36
C TYR A 95 -28.25 9.87 0.06
N GLU A 96 -27.58 10.99 -0.21
CA GLU A 96 -28.24 12.26 -0.51
C GLU A 96 -28.90 12.22 -1.88
N VAL A 97 -28.21 11.67 -2.88
CA VAL A 97 -28.72 11.54 -4.25
C VAL A 97 -29.23 10.13 -4.58
N GLY A 98 -29.10 9.19 -3.63
CA GLY A 98 -29.58 7.82 -3.82
C GLY A 98 -28.78 7.00 -4.83
N GLN A 99 -27.46 7.21 -4.90
CA GLN A 99 -26.58 6.55 -5.86
C GLN A 99 -25.53 5.69 -5.18
N LYS A 100 -25.10 4.62 -5.87
CA LYS A 100 -23.94 3.84 -5.48
C LYS A 100 -23.09 3.47 -6.68
N SER A 101 -21.79 3.36 -6.44
CA SER A 101 -20.80 2.88 -7.40
C SER A 101 -19.91 1.85 -6.74
N SER A 102 -19.60 0.75 -7.44
CA SER A 102 -18.80 -0.33 -6.88
C SER A 102 -17.73 -0.78 -7.88
N TRP A 103 -16.57 -1.16 -7.34
CA TRP A 103 -15.44 -1.70 -8.11
C TRP A 103 -14.63 -2.69 -7.27
N PRO A 104 -13.91 -3.62 -7.90
CA PRO A 104 -13.04 -4.55 -7.20
C PRO A 104 -11.96 -3.82 -6.41
N ILE A 105 -11.70 -4.23 -5.17
CA ILE A 105 -10.72 -3.56 -4.29
C ILE A 105 -9.29 -3.77 -4.80
N ASP A 106 -8.99 -4.88 -5.42
CA ASP A 106 -7.70 -5.21 -6.02
C ASP A 106 -7.33 -4.31 -7.22
N LYS A 107 -8.33 -3.62 -7.80
CA LYS A 107 -8.18 -2.57 -8.81
C LYS A 107 -8.05 -1.17 -8.21
N SER A 108 -7.82 -1.06 -6.91
CA SER A 108 -7.64 0.20 -6.19
C SER A 108 -6.26 0.25 -5.53
N PRO A 109 -5.60 1.41 -5.47
CA PRO A 109 -4.36 1.57 -4.71
C PRO A 109 -4.51 1.26 -3.21
N LEU A 110 -5.74 1.32 -2.68
CA LEU A 110 -6.04 0.96 -1.30
C LEU A 110 -5.77 -0.52 -1.00
N SER A 111 -5.70 -1.38 -2.01
CA SER A 111 -5.33 -2.79 -1.84
C SER A 111 -3.98 -2.96 -1.13
N VAL A 112 -3.03 -2.06 -1.35
CA VAL A 112 -1.72 -2.05 -0.68
C VAL A 112 -1.89 -1.85 0.83
N LEU A 113 -2.70 -0.86 1.22
CA LEU A 113 -2.97 -0.56 2.63
C LEU A 113 -3.77 -1.67 3.32
N LEU A 114 -4.68 -2.31 2.60
CA LEU A 114 -5.65 -3.26 3.14
C LEU A 114 -5.21 -4.72 3.06
N SER A 115 -4.13 -5.03 2.34
CA SER A 115 -3.50 -6.34 2.37
C SER A 115 -2.96 -6.63 3.76
N GLY A 116 -3.14 -7.87 4.24
CA GLY A 116 -2.49 -8.34 5.46
C GLY A 116 -1.01 -8.65 5.27
N ASN A 117 -0.58 -8.87 4.03
CA ASN A 117 0.81 -9.18 3.67
C ASN A 117 1.13 -8.69 2.25
N PRO A 118 1.30 -7.38 2.04
CA PRO A 118 1.67 -6.84 0.73
C PRO A 118 3.16 -7.09 0.44
N ASP A 119 3.49 -7.46 -0.80
CA ASP A 119 4.86 -7.53 -1.30
C ASP A 119 5.33 -6.10 -1.67
N LEU A 120 5.74 -5.33 -0.67
CA LEU A 120 6.17 -3.94 -0.88
C LEU A 120 7.52 -3.85 -1.57
N GLN A 121 8.40 -4.83 -1.41
CA GLN A 121 9.72 -4.84 -2.05
C GLN A 121 9.61 -4.73 -3.58
N ARG A 122 8.56 -5.35 -4.13
CA ARG A 122 8.30 -5.36 -5.57
C ARG A 122 7.67 -4.06 -6.08
N ILE A 123 6.69 -3.51 -5.36
CA ILE A 123 5.82 -2.44 -5.87
C ILE A 123 6.06 -1.08 -5.23
N ALA A 124 6.84 -1.02 -4.15
CA ALA A 124 7.01 0.21 -3.39
C ALA A 124 8.46 0.73 -3.39
N ARG A 125 8.60 2.00 -3.09
CA ARG A 125 9.88 2.70 -2.89
C ARG A 125 9.74 3.68 -1.74
N ILE A 126 10.81 3.84 -0.97
CA ILE A 126 10.92 4.90 0.03
C ILE A 126 11.10 6.24 -0.70
N VAL A 127 10.32 7.23 -0.29
CA VAL A 127 10.49 8.61 -0.74
C VAL A 127 11.32 9.34 0.31
N PRO A 128 12.48 9.94 -0.07
CA PRO A 128 13.30 10.68 0.87
C PRO A 128 12.54 11.82 1.54
N THR A 129 12.75 12.00 2.83
CA THR A 129 12.18 13.08 3.64
C THR A 129 13.31 13.81 4.38
N LYS A 130 13.07 15.08 4.74
CA LYS A 130 14.03 15.86 5.55
C LYS A 130 13.97 15.51 7.05
N ASP A 131 12.86 14.93 7.50
CA ASP A 131 12.66 14.52 8.89
C ASP A 131 12.85 13.00 9.02
N ALA A 132 13.87 12.60 9.76
CA ALA A 132 14.19 11.17 9.98
C ALA A 132 13.08 10.40 10.72
N ARG A 133 12.16 11.11 11.42
CA ARG A 133 11.01 10.50 12.07
C ARG A 133 9.92 10.10 11.07
N VAL A 134 9.91 10.74 9.90
CA VAL A 134 8.90 10.53 8.87
C VAL A 134 9.36 9.47 7.89
N LEU A 135 8.52 8.48 7.64
CA LEU A 135 8.71 7.47 6.62
C LEU A 135 7.60 7.60 5.56
N LEU A 136 7.99 7.94 4.34
CA LEU A 136 7.06 8.09 3.23
C LEU A 136 7.31 6.97 2.20
N VAL A 137 6.25 6.20 1.91
CA VAL A 137 6.29 5.04 1.02
C VAL A 137 5.38 5.29 -0.17
N ARG A 138 5.95 5.26 -1.37
CA ARG A 138 5.19 5.31 -2.63
C ARG A 138 5.05 3.90 -3.18
N ALA A 139 3.82 3.41 -3.33
CA ALA A 139 3.53 2.14 -3.95
C ALA A 139 2.75 2.32 -5.26
N ARG A 140 3.18 1.64 -6.31
CA ARG A 140 2.55 1.58 -7.62
C ARG A 140 2.90 0.26 -8.30
N ASP A 141 1.92 -0.46 -8.79
CA ASP A 141 2.18 -1.62 -9.63
C ASP A 141 2.43 -1.15 -11.06
N ALA A 142 3.68 -1.26 -11.52
CA ALA A 142 4.08 -0.86 -12.88
C ALA A 142 3.39 -1.68 -13.98
N ARG A 143 2.91 -2.90 -13.66
CA ARG A 143 2.17 -3.77 -14.58
C ARG A 143 0.71 -3.35 -14.75
N ARG A 144 0.21 -2.52 -13.81
CA ARG A 144 -1.18 -2.07 -13.76
C ARG A 144 -1.23 -0.57 -13.42
N PRO A 145 -0.67 0.29 -14.28
CA PRO A 145 -0.55 1.73 -14.03
C PRO A 145 -1.92 2.41 -13.89
N GLU A 146 -2.97 1.82 -14.47
CA GLU A 146 -4.36 2.28 -14.39
C GLU A 146 -4.95 2.23 -12.97
N PHE A 147 -4.35 1.46 -12.06
CA PHE A 147 -4.80 1.40 -10.66
C PHE A 147 -4.27 2.59 -9.84
N GLY A 148 -3.39 3.40 -10.43
CA GLY A 148 -2.86 4.60 -9.79
C GLY A 148 -1.72 4.34 -8.82
N THR A 149 -1.52 5.28 -7.91
CA THR A 149 -0.42 5.28 -6.94
C THR A 149 -0.97 5.57 -5.54
N ILE A 150 -0.41 4.96 -4.51
CA ILE A 150 -0.64 5.35 -3.13
C ILE A 150 0.68 5.80 -2.49
N LEU A 151 0.65 6.94 -1.79
CA LEU A 151 1.69 7.40 -0.87
C LEU A 151 1.20 7.16 0.55
N LEU A 152 1.89 6.32 1.30
CA LEU A 152 1.63 6.07 2.72
C LEU A 152 2.60 6.92 3.55
N GLY A 153 2.07 7.70 4.49
CA GLY A 153 2.85 8.50 5.41
C GLY A 153 2.81 7.91 6.82
N PHE A 154 3.99 7.64 7.37
CA PHE A 154 4.16 7.12 8.73
C PHE A 154 5.07 8.04 9.54
N VAL A 155 4.86 8.02 10.85
CA VAL A 155 5.81 8.55 11.84
C VAL A 155 6.35 7.39 12.67
N ARG A 156 7.65 7.38 12.93
CA ARG A 156 8.29 6.39 13.81
C ARG A 156 7.76 6.60 15.23
N ASN A 157 7.08 5.58 15.75
CA ASN A 157 6.50 5.58 17.09
C ASN A 157 6.61 4.17 17.70
N PRO A 158 7.49 3.96 18.69
CA PRO A 158 7.72 2.65 19.29
C PRO A 158 6.47 2.02 19.93
N ALA A 159 5.48 2.84 20.34
CA ALA A 159 4.23 2.35 20.93
C ALA A 159 3.22 1.83 19.90
N ALA A 160 3.44 2.11 18.61
CA ALA A 160 2.55 1.65 17.54
C ALA A 160 3.02 0.30 16.95
N PRO A 161 2.13 -0.48 16.31
CA PRO A 161 2.48 -1.75 15.68
C PRO A 161 3.66 -1.60 14.71
N GLY A 162 4.67 -2.48 14.82
CA GLY A 162 5.88 -2.41 14.00
C GLY A 162 6.72 -1.14 14.19
N GLY A 163 6.45 -0.36 15.25
CA GLY A 163 7.16 0.89 15.54
C GLY A 163 6.80 2.05 14.61
N LEU A 164 5.64 1.99 13.93
CA LEU A 164 5.16 2.99 12.98
C LEU A 164 3.72 3.40 13.29
N LEU A 165 3.44 4.70 13.28
CA LEU A 165 2.11 5.27 13.33
C LEU A 165 1.73 5.73 11.92
N LEU A 166 0.63 5.22 11.36
CA LEU A 166 0.11 5.67 10.07
C LEU A 166 -0.57 7.03 10.23
N GLU A 167 0.05 8.08 9.69
CA GLU A 167 -0.49 9.46 9.72
C GLU A 167 -1.54 9.70 8.63
N GLY A 168 -1.52 8.88 7.58
CA GLY A 168 -2.43 9.00 6.46
C GLY A 168 -1.84 8.52 5.15
N TRP A 169 -2.53 8.88 4.07
CA TRP A 169 -2.08 8.53 2.72
C TRP A 169 -2.64 9.49 1.66
N THR A 170 -2.00 9.46 0.50
CA THR A 170 -2.51 10.13 -0.70
C THR A 170 -2.69 9.09 -1.80
N VAL A 171 -3.88 9.05 -2.38
CA VAL A 171 -4.16 8.32 -3.62
C VAL A 171 -4.02 9.28 -4.79
N ILE A 172 -3.34 8.83 -5.85
CA ILE A 172 -3.25 9.51 -7.14
C ILE A 172 -3.81 8.55 -8.18
N ASP A 173 -4.95 8.89 -8.75
CA ASP A 173 -5.63 8.05 -9.74
C ASP A 173 -4.95 8.10 -11.13
N ALA A 174 -5.49 7.34 -12.10
CA ALA A 174 -4.96 7.28 -13.45
C ALA A 174 -5.08 8.63 -14.20
N GLN A 175 -5.99 9.51 -13.77
CA GLN A 175 -6.17 10.86 -14.30
C GLN A 175 -5.33 11.91 -13.55
N ASN A 176 -4.39 11.47 -12.70
CA ASN A 176 -3.54 12.31 -11.85
C ASN A 176 -4.31 13.18 -10.84
N LYS A 177 -5.56 12.82 -10.53
CA LYS A 177 -6.31 13.45 -9.45
C LYS A 177 -5.82 12.93 -8.12
N ARG A 178 -5.65 13.85 -7.18
CA ARG A 178 -5.09 13.56 -5.86
C ARG A 178 -6.18 13.63 -4.80
N THR A 179 -6.24 12.60 -3.96
CA THR A 179 -7.08 12.57 -2.76
C THR A 179 -6.18 12.24 -1.56
N THR A 180 -6.11 13.13 -0.60
CA THR A 180 -5.29 12.98 0.60
C THR A 180 -6.17 12.71 1.81
N ILE A 181 -5.81 11.69 2.58
CA ILE A 181 -6.42 11.32 3.86
C ILE A 181 -5.40 11.62 4.96
N LYS A 182 -5.77 12.43 5.92
CA LYS A 182 -5.05 12.60 7.19
C LYS A 182 -5.83 11.91 8.28
N LEU A 183 -5.13 11.22 9.18
CA LEU A 183 -5.72 10.49 10.29
C LEU A 183 -5.44 11.20 11.61
N ASP A 184 -6.35 11.00 12.56
CA ASP A 184 -6.22 11.43 13.95
C ASP A 184 -6.87 10.41 14.88
N GLY A 185 -6.33 10.28 16.10
CA GLY A 185 -6.88 9.37 17.12
C GLY A 185 -6.82 7.89 16.73
N GLN A 186 -5.77 7.46 16.03
CA GLN A 186 -5.58 6.06 15.58
C GLN A 186 -5.52 5.11 16.78
N ARG A 187 -6.40 4.10 16.77
CA ARG A 187 -6.40 2.99 17.73
C ARG A 187 -6.28 1.68 16.97
N TYR A 188 -5.19 0.98 17.20
CA TYR A 188 -4.88 -0.29 16.53
C TYR A 188 -5.39 -1.48 17.31
N ASN A 189 -5.66 -2.57 16.60
CA ASN A 189 -6.03 -3.89 17.14
C ASN A 189 -7.21 -3.84 18.08
N VAL A 190 -8.14 -2.92 17.82
CA VAL A 190 -9.41 -2.80 18.53
C VAL A 190 -10.47 -3.70 17.92
N ALA A 191 -11.47 -4.08 18.73
CA ALA A 191 -12.61 -4.85 18.23
C ALA A 191 -13.40 -4.03 17.20
N VAL A 192 -13.56 -4.57 15.99
CA VAL A 192 -14.42 -4.03 14.93
C VAL A 192 -15.41 -5.11 14.54
N ALA A 193 -16.70 -4.81 14.71
CA ALA A 193 -17.78 -5.74 14.43
C ALA A 193 -17.83 -6.15 12.95
N GLU A 194 -18.22 -7.38 12.67
CA GLU A 194 -18.31 -7.88 11.28
C GLU A 194 -19.35 -7.11 10.45
N ASN A 195 -20.47 -6.73 11.07
CA ASN A 195 -21.53 -5.95 10.44
C ASN A 195 -21.17 -4.48 10.20
N ALA A 196 -20.03 -3.99 10.71
CA ALA A 196 -19.54 -2.64 10.42
C ALA A 196 -19.30 -2.41 8.93
N PHE A 197 -19.09 -3.46 8.14
CA PHE A 197 -18.81 -3.38 6.71
C PHE A 197 -20.04 -3.67 5.83
N VAL A 198 -21.23 -3.69 6.43
CA VAL A 198 -22.51 -3.74 5.74
C VAL A 198 -23.06 -2.31 5.59
N PHE A 199 -23.83 -2.08 4.55
CA PHE A 199 -24.48 -0.80 4.30
C PHE A 199 -25.92 -1.00 3.86
N ALA A 200 -26.79 -0.02 4.13
CA ALA A 200 -28.15 0.00 3.62
C ALA A 200 -28.15 0.45 2.15
N GLU A 201 -29.02 -0.14 1.33
CA GLU A 201 -29.19 0.32 -0.05
C GLU A 201 -29.72 1.76 -0.08
N PRO A 202 -29.14 2.65 -0.90
CA PRO A 202 -29.62 4.00 -1.00
C PRO A 202 -31.00 4.00 -1.66
N LYS A 203 -31.94 4.75 -1.08
CA LYS A 203 -33.28 4.92 -1.66
C LYS A 203 -33.16 5.81 -2.90
N LYS A 204 -33.60 5.32 -4.07
CA LYS A 204 -33.74 6.17 -5.25
C LYS A 204 -34.69 7.32 -4.92
N ARG A 205 -34.26 8.56 -5.06
CA ARG A 205 -35.19 9.68 -5.07
C ARG A 205 -36.08 9.50 -6.31
N GLY A 206 -37.37 9.28 -6.10
CA GLY A 206 -38.36 9.28 -7.17
C GLY A 206 -38.28 10.61 -7.92
N ARG A 207 -38.34 10.54 -9.23
CA ARG A 207 -38.55 11.71 -10.08
C ARG A 207 -39.95 12.25 -9.86
#